data_c45834290782677c552dc21ead4ec813
#
_entry.id   c45834290782677c552dc21ead4ec813
#
_cell.length_a   1.000
_cell.length_b   1.000
_cell.length_c   1.000
_cell.angle_alpha   90.00
_cell.angle_beta   90.00
_cell.angle_gamma   90.00
#
_symmetry.space_group_name_H-M   'P 1'
#
loop_
_entity.id
_entity.type
_entity.pdbx_description
1 polymer ?
#
loop_
_entity_poly.entity_id
_entity_poly.type
_entity_poly.pdbx_seq_one_letter_code
_entity_poly.pdbx_strand_id
1 'polypeptide(L)'
;MEKIQAGSSEFITGRDSVLIDLSSWYRESLAPKIETIQDAIGLKKTIRFRYYSPGGDTEREIEPYYLIFKWTSWYVYGYCLLRKDFRLFKLNRMDGIAHAASHKGNRDVPMPDLSNKKVFPAKDRVKAIFDPSMKWQLVEEYGVDSFTEMDDGNLLFEHEYADDEGLLAWMLSCRNKVTVLEPKRIREKLYHITSEIVKRYEENENEKQSVGRDRPSE
;
A
#
# COMPACT_ATOMS: atom_id res chain seq x y z
N MET A 1 -16.02 20.31 8.05
CA MET A 1 -14.91 20.48 7.11
C MET A 1 -15.35 21.44 6.04
N GLU A 2 -14.72 22.58 5.96
CA GLU A 2 -15.00 23.58 4.93
C GLU A 2 -14.06 23.37 3.75
N LYS A 3 -14.61 23.51 2.54
CA LYS A 3 -13.87 23.33 1.29
C LYS A 3 -13.42 24.69 0.80
N ILE A 4 -12.12 24.94 0.69
CA ILE A 4 -11.61 26.12 0.01
C ILE A 4 -11.51 25.78 -1.48
N GLN A 5 -12.40 26.38 -2.27
CA GLN A 5 -12.26 26.44 -3.73
C GLN A 5 -11.21 27.49 -4.09
N ALA A 6 -9.96 27.10 -4.19
CA ALA A 6 -8.93 27.86 -4.87
C ALA A 6 -8.35 26.94 -5.95
N GLY A 7 -8.64 27.29 -7.20
CA GLY A 7 -8.24 26.67 -8.45
C GLY A 7 -7.39 25.40 -8.38
N SER A 8 -7.91 24.28 -8.80
CA SER A 8 -7.29 22.97 -9.07
C SER A 8 -6.47 22.28 -7.96
N SER A 9 -6.41 22.78 -6.76
CA SER A 9 -5.74 22.11 -5.65
C SER A 9 -6.75 21.41 -4.74
N GLU A 10 -6.54 20.14 -4.51
CA GLU A 10 -7.40 19.18 -3.85
C GLU A 10 -7.11 19.13 -2.36
N PHE A 11 -7.45 20.20 -1.66
CA PHE A 11 -7.19 20.33 -0.23
C PHE A 11 -8.46 20.11 0.61
N ILE A 12 -8.33 19.37 1.69
CA ILE A 12 -9.33 19.32 2.76
C ILE A 12 -8.76 20.09 3.95
N THR A 13 -9.44 21.17 4.37
CA THR A 13 -9.05 21.93 5.56
C THR A 13 -9.82 21.43 6.79
N GLY A 14 -9.10 21.06 7.82
CA GLY A 14 -9.63 20.90 9.17
C GLY A 14 -9.16 22.06 10.03
N ARG A 15 -9.97 22.58 10.97
CA ARG A 15 -9.69 23.71 11.89
C ARG A 15 -8.33 24.38 11.69
N ASP A 16 -8.33 25.51 11.06
CA ASP A 16 -7.33 26.59 10.88
C ASP A 16 -5.83 26.26 10.67
N SER A 17 -5.35 25.03 10.86
CA SER A 17 -3.91 24.72 10.81
C SER A 17 -3.55 23.39 10.16
N VAL A 18 -4.53 22.62 9.65
CA VAL A 18 -4.28 21.33 8.98
C VAL A 18 -4.73 21.42 7.53
N LEU A 19 -3.78 21.29 6.62
CA LEU A 19 -4.00 21.19 5.19
C LEU A 19 -3.69 19.75 4.75
N ILE A 20 -4.67 19.09 4.13
CA ILE A 20 -4.48 17.74 3.58
C ILE A 20 -4.51 17.87 2.07
N ASP A 21 -3.37 17.65 1.44
CA ASP A 21 -3.25 17.56 -0.01
C ASP A 21 -3.64 16.13 -0.45
N LEU A 22 -4.68 16.03 -1.24
CA LEU A 22 -5.17 14.77 -1.81
C LEU A 22 -4.66 14.54 -3.24
N SER A 23 -3.84 15.46 -3.76
CA SER A 23 -3.19 15.30 -5.07
C SER A 23 -2.26 14.09 -5.04
N SER A 24 -2.04 13.51 -6.19
CA SER A 24 -1.12 12.40 -6.36
C SER A 24 -0.21 12.67 -7.55
N TRP A 25 1.10 12.54 -7.34
CA TRP A 25 2.10 12.81 -8.37
C TRP A 25 1.89 12.00 -9.69
N TYR A 26 1.27 10.84 -9.61
CA TYR A 26 1.08 9.94 -10.77
C TYR A 26 -0.36 9.51 -11.03
N ARG A 27 -1.36 10.07 -10.33
CA ARG A 27 -2.73 9.55 -10.37
C ARG A 27 -3.73 10.68 -10.30
N GLU A 28 -4.92 10.40 -10.82
CA GLU A 28 -6.08 11.22 -10.54
C GLU A 28 -6.27 11.40 -9.04
N SER A 29 -6.72 12.58 -8.68
CA SER A 29 -7.05 12.93 -7.31
C SER A 29 -7.95 11.93 -6.63
N LEU A 30 -7.70 11.75 -5.34
CA LEU A 30 -8.61 11.00 -4.47
C LEU A 30 -9.84 11.82 -4.04
N ALA A 31 -9.83 13.15 -4.22
CA ALA A 31 -10.91 14.01 -3.77
C ALA A 31 -12.28 13.63 -4.37
N PRO A 32 -12.44 13.40 -5.69
CA PRO A 32 -13.72 12.98 -6.24
C PRO A 32 -14.20 11.63 -5.68
N LYS A 33 -13.27 10.70 -5.43
CA LYS A 33 -13.63 9.40 -4.83
C LYS A 33 -14.12 9.56 -3.40
N ILE A 34 -13.44 10.40 -2.62
CA ILE A 34 -13.81 10.70 -1.23
C ILE A 34 -15.18 11.38 -1.20
N GLU A 35 -15.41 12.38 -2.03
CA GLU A 35 -16.69 13.09 -2.14
C GLU A 35 -17.84 12.12 -2.48
N THR A 36 -17.68 11.33 -3.54
CA THR A 36 -18.68 10.33 -3.94
C THR A 36 -19.02 9.35 -2.81
N ILE A 37 -18.01 8.92 -2.05
CA ILE A 37 -18.21 7.99 -0.94
C ILE A 37 -18.87 8.70 0.25
N GLN A 38 -18.48 9.95 0.57
CA GLN A 38 -19.11 10.75 1.62
C GLN A 38 -20.59 10.98 1.34
N ASP A 39 -20.91 11.34 0.09
CA ASP A 39 -22.30 11.52 -0.34
C ASP A 39 -23.09 10.21 -0.22
N ALA A 40 -22.50 9.09 -0.62
CA ALA A 40 -23.14 7.78 -0.48
C ALA A 40 -23.43 7.42 0.98
N ILE A 41 -22.49 7.70 1.89
CA ILE A 41 -22.69 7.50 3.34
C ILE A 41 -23.83 8.37 3.85
N GLY A 42 -23.82 9.67 3.52
CA GLY A 42 -24.85 10.62 3.94
C GLY A 42 -26.25 10.28 3.42
N LEU A 43 -26.32 9.84 2.17
CA LEU A 43 -27.58 9.48 1.49
C LEU A 43 -28.01 8.02 1.73
N LYS A 44 -27.25 7.25 2.49
CA LYS A 44 -27.48 5.80 2.71
C LYS A 44 -27.64 5.03 1.39
N LYS A 45 -26.71 5.26 0.47
CA LYS A 45 -26.63 4.57 -0.82
C LYS A 45 -25.49 3.57 -0.83
N THR A 46 -25.69 2.45 -1.51
CA THR A 46 -24.58 1.57 -1.88
C THR A 46 -23.73 2.23 -2.95
N ILE A 47 -22.45 1.85 -2.99
CA ILE A 47 -21.56 2.21 -4.07
C ILE A 47 -21.11 0.95 -4.80
N ARG A 48 -21.04 1.05 -6.13
CA ARG A 48 -20.48 0.03 -7.02
C ARG A 48 -19.18 0.52 -7.62
N PHE A 49 -18.18 -0.36 -7.72
CA PHE A 49 -16.88 -0.05 -8.26
C PHE A 49 -16.14 -1.32 -8.71
N ARG A 50 -15.16 -1.16 -9.61
CA ARG A 50 -14.15 -2.17 -9.91
C ARG A 50 -13.04 -2.11 -8.88
N TYR A 51 -12.64 -3.25 -8.33
CA TYR A 51 -11.59 -3.35 -7.34
C TYR A 51 -10.42 -4.19 -7.83
N TYR A 52 -9.24 -3.59 -7.87
CA TYR A 52 -7.99 -4.23 -8.30
C TYR A 52 -7.30 -4.88 -7.10
N SER A 53 -7.02 -6.18 -7.19
CA SER A 53 -6.36 -6.96 -6.13
C SER A 53 -5.35 -7.95 -6.72
N PRO A 54 -4.41 -8.47 -5.93
CA PRO A 54 -3.49 -9.52 -6.40
C PRO A 54 -4.20 -10.77 -6.96
N GLY A 55 -5.42 -11.04 -6.50
CA GLY A 55 -6.26 -12.13 -7.00
C GLY A 55 -7.09 -11.79 -8.24
N GLY A 56 -6.81 -10.66 -8.89
CA GLY A 56 -7.51 -10.16 -10.08
C GLY A 56 -8.54 -9.07 -9.78
N ASP A 57 -9.12 -8.57 -10.86
CA ASP A 57 -10.09 -7.48 -10.85
C ASP A 57 -11.49 -8.04 -10.60
N THR A 58 -12.27 -7.32 -9.81
CA THR A 58 -13.61 -7.76 -9.45
C THR A 58 -14.54 -6.57 -9.25
N GLU A 59 -15.77 -6.70 -9.74
CA GLU A 59 -16.85 -5.77 -9.40
C GLU A 59 -17.27 -5.97 -7.94
N ARG A 60 -17.45 -4.85 -7.24
CA ARG A 60 -17.90 -4.82 -5.86
C ARG A 60 -19.08 -3.87 -5.72
N GLU A 61 -20.01 -4.24 -4.84
CA GLU A 61 -21.02 -3.35 -4.32
C GLU A 61 -20.99 -3.43 -2.80
N ILE A 62 -20.95 -2.26 -2.16
CA ILE A 62 -20.86 -2.17 -0.70
C ILE A 62 -21.84 -1.14 -0.15
N GLU A 63 -22.27 -1.32 1.09
CA GLU A 63 -22.86 -0.29 1.92
C GLU A 63 -21.72 0.43 2.64
N PRO A 64 -21.35 1.68 2.27
CA PRO A 64 -20.23 2.38 2.89
C PRO A 64 -20.65 3.00 4.23
N TYR A 65 -19.76 2.96 5.23
CA TYR A 65 -20.02 3.49 6.56
C TYR A 65 -18.95 4.47 7.07
N TYR A 66 -17.68 4.20 6.82
CA TYR A 66 -16.59 5.07 7.27
C TYR A 66 -15.54 5.26 6.17
N LEU A 67 -15.06 6.50 6.03
CA LEU A 67 -13.80 6.81 5.38
C LEU A 67 -12.71 6.85 6.43
N ILE A 68 -11.61 6.16 6.17
CA ILE A 68 -10.53 5.97 7.13
C ILE A 68 -9.20 6.31 6.46
N PHE A 69 -8.44 7.24 7.05
CA PHE A 69 -7.06 7.47 6.67
C PHE A 69 -6.14 6.71 7.60
N LYS A 70 -5.40 5.74 7.06
CA LYS A 70 -4.44 4.94 7.81
C LYS A 70 -3.35 4.39 6.89
N TRP A 71 -2.16 4.14 7.44
CA TRP A 71 -1.00 3.63 6.69
C TRP A 71 -0.75 4.41 5.38
N THR A 72 -0.75 5.76 5.54
CA THR A 72 -0.57 6.70 4.41
C THR A 72 -1.57 6.54 3.25
N SER A 73 -2.73 5.94 3.52
CA SER A 73 -3.72 5.64 2.49
C SER A 73 -5.14 5.84 2.98
N TRP A 74 -6.03 6.17 2.05
CA TRP A 74 -7.46 6.22 2.31
C TRP A 74 -8.12 4.88 2.05
N TYR A 75 -9.05 4.54 2.92
CA TYR A 75 -9.88 3.34 2.87
C TYR A 75 -11.33 3.69 3.06
N VAL A 76 -12.22 2.93 2.43
CA VAL A 76 -13.64 2.89 2.81
C VAL A 76 -13.91 1.57 3.54
N TYR A 77 -14.53 1.69 4.72
CA TYR A 77 -15.06 0.57 5.47
C TYR A 77 -16.53 0.41 5.16
N GLY A 78 -16.94 -0.76 4.73
CA GLY A 78 -18.31 -1.03 4.33
C GLY A 78 -18.68 -2.50 4.34
N TYR A 79 -19.97 -2.77 4.30
CA TYR A 79 -20.49 -4.13 4.18
C TYR A 79 -20.52 -4.54 2.71
N CYS A 80 -19.71 -5.53 2.37
CA CYS A 80 -19.60 -6.06 1.01
C CYS A 80 -20.76 -7.02 0.72
N LEU A 81 -21.63 -6.67 -0.22
CA LEU A 81 -22.82 -7.48 -0.56
C LEU A 81 -22.42 -8.85 -1.13
N LEU A 82 -21.33 -8.91 -1.91
CA LEU A 82 -20.84 -10.17 -2.48
C LEU A 82 -20.27 -11.12 -1.41
N ARG A 83 -19.53 -10.58 -0.45
CA ARG A 83 -18.88 -11.39 0.60
C ARG A 83 -19.72 -11.54 1.86
N LYS A 84 -20.81 -10.78 1.98
CA LYS A 84 -21.69 -10.71 3.14
C LYS A 84 -20.96 -10.45 4.45
N ASP A 85 -19.98 -9.54 4.39
CA ASP A 85 -19.07 -9.25 5.50
C ASP A 85 -18.57 -7.80 5.43
N PHE A 86 -18.17 -7.24 6.58
CA PHE A 86 -17.53 -5.92 6.66
C PHE A 86 -16.08 -5.98 6.21
N ARG A 87 -15.69 -5.05 5.33
CA ARG A 87 -14.35 -5.02 4.75
C ARG A 87 -13.83 -3.61 4.55
N LEU A 88 -12.51 -3.51 4.53
CA LEU A 88 -11.77 -2.32 4.12
C LEU A 88 -11.40 -2.42 2.65
N PHE A 89 -11.67 -1.36 1.90
CA PHE A 89 -11.26 -1.22 0.50
C PHE A 89 -10.35 0.01 0.36
N LYS A 90 -9.17 -0.17 -0.18
CA LYS A 90 -8.22 0.92 -0.41
C LYS A 90 -8.67 1.75 -1.61
N LEU A 91 -8.87 3.07 -1.44
CA LEU A 91 -9.42 3.94 -2.48
C LEU A 91 -8.57 3.94 -3.77
N ASN A 92 -7.25 3.84 -3.64
CA ASN A 92 -6.34 3.77 -4.80
C ASN A 92 -6.51 2.52 -5.67
N ARG A 93 -7.21 1.49 -5.17
CA ARG A 93 -7.52 0.25 -5.88
C ARG A 93 -8.96 0.21 -6.41
N MET A 94 -9.70 1.29 -6.24
CA MET A 94 -11.09 1.42 -6.69
C MET A 94 -11.14 2.26 -7.96
N ASP A 95 -11.94 1.82 -8.92
CA ASP A 95 -12.19 2.53 -10.17
C ASP A 95 -13.67 2.53 -10.50
N GLY A 96 -14.14 3.58 -11.20
CA GLY A 96 -15.53 3.69 -11.63
C GLY A 96 -16.54 3.72 -10.46
N ILE A 97 -16.25 4.45 -9.37
CA ILE A 97 -17.15 4.53 -8.21
C ILE A 97 -18.43 5.25 -8.61
N ALA A 98 -19.56 4.58 -8.43
CA ALA A 98 -20.88 5.13 -8.70
C ALA A 98 -21.86 4.77 -7.59
N HIS A 99 -22.82 5.68 -7.32
CA HIS A 99 -23.94 5.38 -6.46
C HIS A 99 -24.82 4.30 -7.11
N ALA A 100 -25.34 3.38 -6.30
CA ALA A 100 -26.25 2.34 -6.76
C ALA A 100 -27.57 2.40 -5.97
N ALA A 101 -27.98 1.35 -5.29
CA ALA A 101 -29.26 1.28 -4.60
C ALA A 101 -29.24 2.03 -3.26
N SER A 102 -30.43 2.42 -2.77
CA SER A 102 -30.58 2.84 -1.38
C SER A 102 -30.60 1.63 -0.46
N HIS A 103 -29.98 1.75 0.73
CA HIS A 103 -30.02 0.72 1.75
C HIS A 103 -30.66 1.25 3.04
N LYS A 104 -31.21 0.35 3.84
CA LYS A 104 -32.00 0.74 5.03
C LYS A 104 -31.15 1.35 6.15
N GLY A 105 -29.84 1.21 6.12
CA GLY A 105 -28.91 1.75 7.10
C GLY A 105 -29.09 1.23 8.53
N ASN A 106 -29.70 0.06 8.68
CA ASN A 106 -30.04 -0.55 9.97
C ASN A 106 -29.13 -1.73 10.35
N ARG A 107 -27.95 -1.84 9.73
CA ARG A 107 -26.95 -2.79 10.23
C ARG A 107 -26.33 -2.26 11.51
N ASP A 108 -26.09 -3.17 12.45
CA ASP A 108 -25.17 -2.93 13.55
C ASP A 108 -23.75 -2.93 12.94
N VAL A 109 -23.17 -1.74 12.85
CA VAL A 109 -21.87 -1.53 12.20
C VAL A 109 -20.78 -1.66 13.26
N PRO A 110 -20.01 -2.75 13.27
CA PRO A 110 -18.92 -2.88 14.21
C PRO A 110 -17.88 -1.81 13.95
N MET A 111 -17.36 -1.21 15.03
CA MET A 111 -16.22 -0.31 14.89
C MET A 111 -15.06 -1.06 14.22
N PRO A 112 -14.50 -0.53 13.11
CA PRO A 112 -13.39 -1.20 12.46
C PRO A 112 -12.22 -1.32 13.42
N ASP A 113 -11.81 -2.55 13.68
CA ASP A 113 -10.59 -2.78 14.44
C ASP A 113 -9.38 -2.47 13.56
N LEU A 114 -8.86 -1.27 13.73
CA LEU A 114 -7.70 -0.78 13.00
C LEU A 114 -6.38 -1.12 13.69
N SER A 115 -6.39 -1.95 14.73
CA SER A 115 -5.13 -2.44 15.31
C SER A 115 -4.39 -3.30 14.29
N ASN A 116 -3.08 -3.07 14.15
CA ASN A 116 -2.25 -3.88 13.26
C ASN A 116 -2.39 -5.38 13.54
N LYS A 117 -2.65 -5.75 14.80
CA LYS A 117 -2.74 -7.14 15.25
C LYS A 117 -3.93 -7.93 14.70
N LYS A 118 -5.07 -7.28 14.41
CA LYS A 118 -6.25 -7.97 13.85
C LYS A 118 -6.37 -7.85 12.35
N VAL A 119 -5.97 -6.72 11.78
CA VAL A 119 -6.00 -6.50 10.31
C VAL A 119 -4.81 -7.19 9.65
N PHE A 120 -3.67 -7.18 10.32
CA PHE A 120 -2.44 -7.87 9.92
C PHE A 120 -1.86 -8.57 11.15
N PRO A 121 -2.38 -9.76 11.52
CA PRO A 121 -1.79 -10.52 12.62
C PRO A 121 -0.33 -10.80 12.29
N ALA A 122 0.57 -10.43 13.19
CA ALA A 122 1.98 -10.74 13.03
C ALA A 122 2.13 -12.24 12.84
N LYS A 123 2.72 -12.62 11.73
CA LYS A 123 2.93 -14.02 11.36
C LYS A 123 4.23 -14.54 11.91
N ASP A 124 5.24 -13.67 11.89
CA ASP A 124 6.61 -14.03 12.21
C ASP A 124 7.45 -12.78 12.50
N ARG A 125 8.72 -12.99 12.85
CA ARG A 125 9.69 -11.93 13.14
C ARG A 125 10.79 -11.94 12.10
N VAL A 126 11.16 -10.76 11.62
CA VAL A 126 12.33 -10.56 10.76
C VAL A 126 13.49 -10.05 11.59
N LYS A 127 14.68 -10.56 11.30
CA LYS A 127 15.96 -10.05 11.79
C LYS A 127 16.84 -9.71 10.59
N ALA A 128 17.30 -8.48 10.52
CA ALA A 128 18.09 -7.99 9.39
C ALA A 128 19.14 -6.99 9.84
N ILE A 129 20.22 -6.89 9.08
CA ILE A 129 21.27 -5.88 9.25
C ILE A 129 21.09 -4.85 8.15
N PHE A 130 21.03 -3.58 8.53
CA PHE A 130 20.97 -2.44 7.63
C PHE A 130 22.25 -1.63 7.65
N ASP A 131 22.61 -1.08 6.49
CA ASP A 131 23.64 -0.06 6.32
C ASP A 131 23.26 1.19 7.14
N PRO A 132 24.24 1.88 7.77
CA PRO A 132 23.97 3.08 8.59
C PRO A 132 23.21 4.18 7.86
N SER A 133 23.34 4.28 6.53
CA SER A 133 22.62 5.27 5.72
C SER A 133 21.09 5.07 5.70
N MET A 134 20.60 3.90 6.14
CA MET A 134 19.17 3.59 6.23
C MET A 134 18.53 4.01 7.57
N LYS A 135 19.30 4.57 8.50
CA LYS A 135 18.83 4.96 9.84
C LYS A 135 17.59 5.86 9.78
N TRP A 136 17.60 6.87 8.94
CA TRP A 136 16.50 7.80 8.79
C TRP A 136 15.21 7.10 8.35
N GLN A 137 15.30 6.15 7.42
CA GLN A 137 14.14 5.39 6.91
C GLN A 137 13.59 4.43 7.97
N LEU A 138 14.46 3.77 8.74
CA LEU A 138 14.02 2.93 9.85
C LEU A 138 13.29 3.74 10.91
N VAL A 139 13.80 4.95 11.23
CA VAL A 139 13.14 5.86 12.18
C VAL A 139 11.80 6.33 11.65
N GLU A 140 11.71 6.71 10.38
CA GLU A 140 10.46 7.18 9.74
C GLU A 140 9.37 6.11 9.73
N GLU A 141 9.73 4.86 9.40
CA GLU A 141 8.76 3.78 9.21
C GLU A 141 8.43 3.01 10.50
N TYR A 142 9.41 2.85 11.40
CA TYR A 142 9.30 1.96 12.56
C TYR A 142 9.61 2.63 13.91
N GLY A 143 10.14 3.87 13.88
CA GLY A 143 10.48 4.63 15.08
C GLY A 143 11.93 4.44 15.54
N VAL A 144 12.37 5.29 16.46
CA VAL A 144 13.77 5.37 16.93
C VAL A 144 14.26 4.12 17.66
N ASP A 145 13.34 3.36 18.26
CA ASP A 145 13.65 2.16 19.05
C ASP A 145 13.59 0.87 18.21
N SER A 146 13.48 0.98 16.88
CA SER A 146 13.27 -0.18 16.01
C SER A 146 14.55 -0.96 15.68
N PHE A 147 15.72 -0.41 16.00
CA PHE A 147 17.02 -1.01 15.72
C PHE A 147 18.01 -0.78 16.84
N THR A 148 19.09 -1.56 16.84
CA THR A 148 20.26 -1.38 17.71
C THR A 148 21.49 -1.12 16.86
N GLU A 149 22.28 -0.11 17.20
CA GLU A 149 23.57 0.13 16.54
C GLU A 149 24.60 -0.92 16.97
N MET A 150 25.27 -1.50 16.00
CA MET A 150 26.32 -2.50 16.21
C MET A 150 27.70 -1.83 16.30
N ASP A 151 28.72 -2.54 16.81
CA ASP A 151 30.06 -2.02 16.96
C ASP A 151 30.73 -1.61 15.62
N ASP A 152 30.31 -2.23 14.51
CA ASP A 152 30.76 -1.92 13.16
C ASP A 152 29.98 -0.76 12.50
N GLY A 153 29.06 -0.14 13.23
CA GLY A 153 28.19 0.95 12.78
C GLY A 153 26.94 0.52 12.02
N ASN A 154 26.79 -0.76 11.69
CA ASN A 154 25.57 -1.27 11.09
C ASN A 154 24.39 -1.28 12.09
N LEU A 155 23.18 -1.40 11.56
CA LEU A 155 21.95 -1.34 12.34
C LEU A 155 21.30 -2.72 12.38
N LEU A 156 21.22 -3.33 13.56
CA LEU A 156 20.46 -4.55 13.76
C LEU A 156 18.98 -4.23 13.96
N PHE A 157 18.14 -4.68 13.04
CA PHE A 157 16.70 -4.49 13.04
C PHE A 157 15.99 -5.79 13.34
N GLU A 158 15.04 -5.75 14.29
CA GLU A 158 14.17 -6.87 14.60
C GLU A 158 12.72 -6.39 14.71
N HIS A 159 11.83 -6.91 13.85
CA HIS A 159 10.45 -6.46 13.81
C HIS A 159 9.49 -7.60 13.46
N GLU A 160 8.26 -7.53 13.99
CA GLU A 160 7.17 -8.42 13.62
C GLU A 160 6.55 -7.99 12.29
N TYR A 161 6.18 -8.95 11.44
CA TYR A 161 5.53 -8.69 10.17
C TYR A 161 4.34 -9.61 9.92
N ALA A 162 3.40 -9.13 9.08
CA ALA A 162 2.12 -9.78 8.87
C ALA A 162 2.10 -10.67 7.62
N ASP A 163 2.81 -10.28 6.56
CA ASP A 163 2.82 -11.02 5.31
C ASP A 163 4.20 -10.99 4.64
N ASP A 164 4.56 -12.10 4.01
CA ASP A 164 5.86 -12.27 3.37
C ASP A 164 6.03 -11.34 2.16
N GLU A 165 4.98 -11.08 1.39
CA GLU A 165 5.06 -10.30 0.15
C GLU A 165 5.32 -8.82 0.44
N GLY A 166 4.64 -8.25 1.44
CA GLY A 166 4.91 -6.89 1.91
C GLY A 166 6.32 -6.74 2.44
N LEU A 167 6.80 -7.71 3.23
CA LEU A 167 8.16 -7.72 3.74
C LEU A 167 9.19 -7.81 2.60
N LEU A 168 9.00 -8.71 1.63
CA LEU A 168 9.89 -8.87 0.49
C LEU A 168 9.96 -7.59 -0.36
N ALA A 169 8.81 -6.97 -0.64
CA ALA A 169 8.75 -5.72 -1.39
C ALA A 169 9.52 -4.59 -0.66
N TRP A 170 9.37 -4.52 0.66
CA TRP A 170 10.09 -3.53 1.47
C TRP A 170 11.59 -3.80 1.48
N MET A 171 12.03 -5.04 1.70
CA MET A 171 13.45 -5.40 1.67
C MET A 171 14.09 -5.10 0.30
N LEU A 172 13.39 -5.39 -0.80
CA LEU A 172 13.86 -5.06 -2.15
C LEU A 172 13.93 -3.54 -2.39
N SER A 173 13.07 -2.75 -1.78
CA SER A 173 13.13 -1.28 -1.87
C SER A 173 14.37 -0.70 -1.18
N CYS A 174 14.92 -1.41 -0.19
CA CYS A 174 16.16 -1.04 0.48
C CYS A 174 17.42 -1.33 -0.36
N ARG A 175 17.25 -1.94 -1.53
CA ARG A 175 18.33 -2.26 -2.49
C ARG A 175 19.40 -3.15 -1.85
N ASN A 176 20.69 -2.79 -2.01
CA ASN A 176 21.85 -3.49 -1.44
C ASN A 176 22.21 -3.03 -0.01
N LYS A 177 21.30 -2.32 0.66
CA LYS A 177 21.52 -1.72 1.98
C LYS A 177 20.96 -2.56 3.13
N VAL A 178 20.48 -3.76 2.84
CA VAL A 178 19.92 -4.67 3.83
C VAL A 178 20.38 -6.11 3.60
N THR A 179 20.66 -6.81 4.69
CA THR A 179 20.93 -8.25 4.70
C THR A 179 19.98 -8.92 5.69
N VAL A 180 19.07 -9.75 5.19
CA VAL A 180 18.15 -10.52 6.04
C VAL A 180 18.89 -11.70 6.65
N LEU A 181 18.85 -11.79 7.98
CA LEU A 181 19.39 -12.92 8.75
C LEU A 181 18.35 -14.00 8.97
N GLU A 182 17.16 -13.59 9.41
CA GLU A 182 16.03 -14.48 9.73
C GLU A 182 14.71 -13.87 9.26
N PRO A 183 13.72 -14.68 8.91
CA PRO A 183 13.77 -16.14 8.80
C PRO A 183 14.44 -16.61 7.49
N LYS A 184 14.98 -17.83 7.50
CA LYS A 184 15.68 -18.42 6.34
C LYS A 184 14.84 -18.39 5.06
N ARG A 185 13.52 -18.64 5.16
CA ARG A 185 12.61 -18.64 4.00
C ARG A 185 12.54 -17.27 3.29
N ILE A 186 12.61 -16.17 4.02
CA ILE A 186 12.61 -14.81 3.42
C ILE A 186 13.94 -14.56 2.71
N ARG A 187 15.04 -14.96 3.32
CA ARG A 187 16.37 -14.85 2.70
C ARG A 187 16.47 -15.65 1.40
N GLU A 188 15.91 -16.89 1.38
CA GLU A 188 15.88 -17.74 0.19
C GLU A 188 15.00 -17.14 -0.91
N LYS A 189 13.82 -16.61 -0.57
CA LYS A 189 12.95 -15.92 -1.53
C LYS A 189 13.63 -14.67 -2.12
N LEU A 190 14.29 -13.86 -1.29
CA LEU A 190 15.05 -12.68 -1.77
C LEU A 190 16.17 -13.09 -2.72
N TYR A 191 16.95 -14.12 -2.37
CA TYR A 191 17.99 -14.66 -3.24
C TYR A 191 17.43 -15.11 -4.58
N HIS A 192 16.32 -15.84 -4.58
CA HIS A 192 15.68 -16.29 -5.82
C HIS A 192 15.20 -15.12 -6.68
N ILE A 193 14.49 -14.16 -6.11
CA ILE A 193 13.97 -12.98 -6.81
C ILE A 193 15.13 -12.17 -7.42
N THR A 194 16.17 -11.90 -6.64
CA THR A 194 17.33 -11.12 -7.12
C THR A 194 18.11 -11.86 -8.20
N SER A 195 18.27 -13.18 -8.08
CA SER A 195 18.91 -14.00 -9.10
C SER A 195 18.12 -14.01 -10.43
N GLU A 196 16.79 -14.08 -10.37
CA GLU A 196 15.95 -13.96 -11.57
C GLU A 196 16.04 -12.57 -12.21
N ILE A 197 16.13 -11.52 -11.40
CA ILE A 197 16.34 -10.15 -11.90
C ILE A 197 17.66 -10.07 -12.66
N VAL A 198 18.76 -10.54 -12.06
CA VAL A 198 20.09 -10.55 -12.70
C VAL A 198 20.03 -11.30 -14.04
N LYS A 199 19.46 -12.50 -14.05
CA LYS A 199 19.33 -13.32 -15.24
C LYS A 199 18.62 -12.60 -16.41
N ARG A 200 17.53 -11.90 -16.13
CA ARG A 200 16.80 -11.12 -17.14
C ARG A 200 17.65 -10.01 -17.77
N TYR A 201 18.49 -9.38 -16.99
CA TYR A 201 19.39 -8.33 -17.51
C TYR A 201 20.54 -8.91 -18.33
N GLU A 202 21.13 -10.04 -17.91
CA GLU A 202 22.16 -10.76 -18.65
C GLU A 202 21.66 -11.29 -20.00
N GLU A 203 20.45 -11.88 -20.03
CA GLU A 203 19.83 -12.36 -21.26
C GLU A 203 19.57 -11.24 -22.27
N ASN A 204 19.05 -10.09 -21.79
CA ASN A 204 18.82 -8.91 -22.65
C ASN A 204 20.12 -8.30 -23.21
N GLU A 205 21.23 -8.35 -22.48
CA GLU A 205 22.52 -7.87 -22.97
C GLU A 205 23.09 -8.79 -24.05
N ASN A 206 22.96 -10.11 -23.86
CA ASN A 206 23.41 -11.09 -24.84
C ASN A 206 22.63 -11.01 -26.17
N GLU A 207 21.32 -10.78 -26.11
CA GLU A 207 20.49 -10.58 -27.31
C GLU A 207 20.91 -9.32 -28.08
N LYS A 208 21.19 -8.21 -27.42
CA LYS A 208 21.65 -6.97 -28.07
C LYS A 208 23.03 -7.14 -28.75
N GLN A 209 23.93 -7.92 -28.15
CA GLN A 209 25.24 -8.19 -28.71
C GLN A 209 25.15 -9.13 -29.95
N SER A 210 24.20 -10.03 -29.98
CA SER A 210 23.99 -10.93 -31.14
C SER A 210 23.43 -10.17 -32.35
N VAL A 211 22.47 -9.27 -32.14
CA VAL A 211 21.87 -8.44 -33.20
C VAL A 211 22.86 -7.40 -33.76
N GLY A 212 23.83 -6.95 -32.95
CA GLY A 212 24.84 -5.97 -33.39
C GLY A 212 25.95 -6.58 -34.28
N ARG A 213 26.13 -7.91 -34.33
CA ARG A 213 27.13 -8.60 -35.13
C ARG A 213 26.71 -8.92 -36.55
N ASP A 214 25.41 -8.86 -36.84
CA ASP A 214 24.84 -9.18 -38.16
C ASP A 214 24.62 -7.97 -39.07
N ARG A 215 25.25 -6.82 -38.82
CA ARG A 215 25.29 -5.73 -39.83
C ARG A 215 26.44 -5.95 -40.78
N PRO A 216 26.17 -6.23 -42.06
CA PRO A 216 27.23 -6.26 -43.05
C PRO A 216 27.83 -4.87 -43.18
N SER A 217 29.15 -4.80 -43.19
CA SER A 217 29.91 -3.61 -43.56
C SER A 217 29.65 -3.30 -45.04
N GLU A 218 28.97 -2.21 -45.29
CA GLU A 218 28.95 -1.55 -46.59
C GLU A 218 30.20 -0.70 -46.77
#